data_5f5634a0213b4e3ddfeac3bd41adfa32
#
_entry.id   5f5634a0213b4e3ddfeac3bd41adfa32
#
_cell.length_a   1.000
_cell.length_b   1.000
_cell.length_c   1.000
_cell.angle_alpha   90.00
_cell.angle_beta   90.00
_cell.angle_gamma   90.00
#
_symmetry.space_group_name_H-M   'P 1'
#
loop_
_entity.id
_entity.type
_entity.pdbx_description
1 polymer ?
#
loop_
_entity_poly.entity_id
_entity_poly.type
_entity_poly.pdbx_seq_one_letter_code
_entity_poly.pdbx_strand_id
1 'polypeptide(L)'
;AHNIIFFDLGDYPLEIDKEAKLKIVDLIRSIQPNFMMSHSKYDQYNTDHMLMTKIAIETRMIAQAWGHNPGEKVLGSPQLYLFEPHQTEQMGWRPNVFLDITEVWDNKRKAIECMEGQHHLWNYYTNLAENRANHFRRNSGGMAGGRVAKYAEAFESMYPVCKDEL
;
A
#
# COMPACT_ATOMS: atom_id res chain seq x y z
N ALA A 1 1.20 -10.82 8.42
CA ALA A 1 2.59 -10.35 8.47
C ALA A 1 3.41 -11.36 9.27
N HIS A 2 4.66 -11.62 8.84
CA HIS A 2 5.56 -12.53 9.58
C HIS A 2 6.46 -11.75 10.53
N ASN A 3 6.84 -10.53 10.18
CA ASN A 3 7.69 -9.66 10.99
C ASN A 3 7.10 -8.25 11.06
N ILE A 4 7.25 -7.61 12.21
CA ILE A 4 6.90 -6.21 12.45
C ILE A 4 8.17 -5.53 12.98
N ILE A 5 8.52 -4.39 12.41
CA ILE A 5 9.68 -3.59 12.81
C ILE A 5 9.17 -2.18 13.15
N PHE A 6 9.46 -1.72 14.36
CA PHE A 6 9.13 -0.39 14.82
C PHE A 6 10.36 0.50 14.74
N PHE A 7 10.20 1.71 14.19
CA PHE A 7 11.28 2.69 14.08
C PHE A 7 11.22 3.77 15.16
N ASP A 8 10.15 3.83 15.94
CA ASP A 8 9.94 4.79 17.04
C ASP A 8 10.17 6.25 16.62
N LEU A 9 9.62 6.64 15.47
CA LEU A 9 9.84 7.94 14.85
C LEU A 9 8.85 9.03 15.33
N GLY A 10 7.98 8.69 16.29
CA GLY A 10 6.91 9.59 16.74
C GLY A 10 5.71 9.59 15.81
N ASP A 11 4.80 10.51 16.08
CA ASP A 11 3.50 10.64 15.41
C ASP A 11 3.09 12.12 15.41
N TYR A 12 2.50 12.55 14.39
CA TYR A 12 1.83 13.81 14.09
C TYR A 12 2.43 15.09 14.74
N PRO A 13 3.46 15.72 14.19
CA PRO A 13 4.02 15.42 12.87
C PRO A 13 5.08 14.33 12.92
N LEU A 14 5.02 13.42 11.98
CA LEU A 14 6.07 12.43 11.76
C LEU A 14 7.30 13.12 11.14
N GLU A 15 8.46 12.93 11.78
CA GLU A 15 9.74 13.43 11.25
C GLU A 15 10.67 12.26 10.93
N ILE A 16 11.20 12.24 9.72
CA ILE A 16 12.12 11.20 9.25
C ILE A 16 13.41 11.85 8.79
N ASP A 17 14.43 11.71 9.60
CA ASP A 17 15.75 12.21 9.28
C ASP A 17 16.51 11.33 8.27
N LYS A 18 17.72 11.74 7.93
CA LYS A 18 18.56 11.01 6.97
C LYS A 18 18.96 9.62 7.51
N GLU A 19 19.24 9.51 8.80
CA GLU A 19 19.68 8.26 9.41
C GLU A 19 18.54 7.22 9.41
N ALA A 20 17.34 7.61 9.85
CA ALA A 20 16.16 6.76 9.81
C ALA A 20 15.82 6.31 8.37
N LYS A 21 15.94 7.25 7.40
CA LYS A 21 15.73 6.94 5.99
C LYS A 21 16.73 5.90 5.48
N LEU A 22 18.02 6.00 5.82
CA LEU A 22 19.02 5.02 5.40
C LEU A 22 18.81 3.67 6.08
N LYS A 23 18.39 3.62 7.33
CA LYS A 23 17.96 2.36 7.98
C LYS A 23 16.82 1.67 7.23
N ILE A 24 15.85 2.44 6.73
CA ILE A 24 14.78 1.89 5.88
C ILE A 24 15.34 1.34 4.56
N VAL A 25 16.30 2.02 3.95
CA VAL A 25 16.97 1.54 2.72
C VAL A 25 17.68 0.22 2.95
N ASP A 26 18.46 0.11 4.03
CA ASP A 26 19.20 -1.11 4.38
C ASP A 26 18.23 -2.26 4.67
N LEU A 27 17.13 -1.98 5.36
CA LEU A 27 16.07 -2.97 5.59
C LEU A 27 15.44 -3.46 4.29
N ILE A 28 15.08 -2.55 3.37
CA ILE A 28 14.53 -2.90 2.06
C ILE A 28 15.51 -3.78 1.28
N ARG A 29 16.81 -3.45 1.30
CA ARG A 29 17.85 -4.26 0.65
C ARG A 29 17.99 -5.65 1.27
N SER A 30 17.91 -5.74 2.59
CA SER A 30 18.01 -7.04 3.29
C SER A 30 16.82 -7.96 2.98
N ILE A 31 15.61 -7.40 2.85
CA ILE A 31 14.38 -8.14 2.59
C ILE A 31 14.24 -8.50 1.09
N GLN A 32 14.71 -7.66 0.17
CA GLN A 32 14.53 -7.83 -1.29
C GLN A 32 13.06 -8.07 -1.67
N PRO A 33 12.12 -7.16 -1.34
CA PRO A 33 10.70 -7.39 -1.55
C PRO A 33 10.33 -7.47 -3.03
N ASN A 34 9.36 -8.33 -3.37
CA ASN A 34 8.79 -8.42 -4.71
C ASN A 34 7.89 -7.22 -5.04
N PHE A 35 7.23 -6.66 -4.04
CA PHE A 35 6.46 -5.43 -4.11
C PHE A 35 6.51 -4.68 -2.78
N MET A 36 6.21 -3.41 -2.83
CA MET A 36 6.10 -2.51 -1.67
C MET A 36 4.70 -1.91 -1.63
N MET A 37 4.26 -1.54 -0.46
CA MET A 37 2.99 -0.84 -0.25
C MET A 37 3.23 0.38 0.64
N SER A 38 2.51 1.47 0.34
CA SER A 38 2.57 2.70 1.15
C SER A 38 1.24 3.44 1.07
N HIS A 39 1.14 4.54 1.80
CA HIS A 39 -0.02 5.42 1.77
C HIS A 39 -0.19 6.11 0.42
N SER A 40 -1.33 6.76 0.21
CA SER A 40 -1.57 7.57 -0.98
C SER A 40 -0.85 8.91 -0.90
N LYS A 41 -0.35 9.37 -2.05
CA LYS A 41 0.17 10.74 -2.21
C LYS A 41 -0.91 11.83 -2.18
N TYR A 42 -2.17 11.44 -2.15
CA TYR A 42 -3.34 12.34 -2.20
C TYR A 42 -4.07 12.45 -0.86
N ASP A 43 -3.59 11.84 0.21
CA ASP A 43 -4.27 11.86 1.51
C ASP A 43 -4.10 13.22 2.20
N GLN A 44 -5.00 14.14 1.90
CA GLN A 44 -5.00 15.49 2.48
C GLN A 44 -5.48 15.54 3.93
N TYR A 45 -6.06 14.46 4.44
CA TYR A 45 -6.50 14.38 5.84
C TYR A 45 -5.38 13.96 6.80
N ASN A 46 -4.26 13.45 6.25
CA ASN A 46 -3.13 13.06 7.08
C ASN A 46 -1.80 13.31 6.34
N THR A 47 -1.08 14.35 6.76
CA THR A 47 0.21 14.74 6.19
C THR A 47 1.28 13.68 6.35
N ASP A 48 1.22 12.89 7.44
CA ASP A 48 2.18 11.82 7.71
C ASP A 48 2.04 10.68 6.68
N HIS A 49 0.81 10.42 6.19
CA HIS A 49 0.58 9.48 5.10
C HIS A 49 1.27 9.91 3.81
N MET A 50 1.14 11.19 3.44
CA MET A 50 1.81 11.73 2.25
C MET A 50 3.34 11.73 2.41
N LEU A 51 3.85 12.01 3.62
CA LEU A 51 5.27 11.90 3.92
C LEU A 51 5.77 10.47 3.72
N MET A 52 5.04 9.46 4.24
CA MET A 52 5.40 8.05 4.07
C MET A 52 5.42 7.62 2.60
N THR A 53 4.54 8.16 1.77
CA THR A 53 4.58 7.92 0.31
C THR A 53 5.89 8.45 -0.29
N LYS A 54 6.26 9.69 0.07
CA LYS A 54 7.54 10.29 -0.37
C LYS A 54 8.73 9.45 0.08
N ILE A 55 8.76 9.02 1.34
CA ILE A 55 9.83 8.18 1.89
C ILE A 55 9.89 6.83 1.18
N ALA A 56 8.75 6.17 0.91
CA ALA A 56 8.72 4.91 0.18
C ALA A 56 9.32 5.04 -1.23
N ILE A 57 9.02 6.12 -1.93
CA ILE A 57 9.60 6.41 -3.26
C ILE A 57 11.11 6.63 -3.16
N GLU A 58 11.55 7.53 -2.25
CA GLU A 58 12.97 7.87 -2.08
C GLU A 58 13.80 6.66 -1.66
N THR A 59 13.35 5.91 -0.65
CA THR A 59 14.10 4.76 -0.12
C THR A 59 14.16 3.62 -1.12
N ARG A 60 13.08 3.39 -1.90
CA ARG A 60 13.09 2.46 -3.02
C ARG A 60 14.15 2.85 -4.06
N MET A 61 14.24 4.14 -4.43
CA MET A 61 15.23 4.62 -5.40
C MET A 61 16.66 4.48 -4.87
N ILE A 62 16.90 4.87 -3.62
CA ILE A 62 18.23 4.76 -3.00
C ILE A 62 18.64 3.28 -2.88
N ALA A 63 17.70 2.38 -2.54
CA ALA A 63 17.98 0.95 -2.45
C ALA A 63 18.41 0.32 -3.79
N GLN A 64 18.04 0.90 -4.92
CA GLN A 64 18.48 0.49 -6.26
C GLN A 64 19.83 1.09 -6.67
N ALA A 65 20.31 2.11 -5.97
CA ALA A 65 21.49 2.85 -6.35
C ALA A 65 22.79 2.15 -5.91
N TRP A 66 23.69 1.86 -6.84
CA TRP A 66 25.01 1.26 -6.56
C TRP A 66 25.90 2.09 -5.63
N GLY A 67 25.69 3.41 -5.58
CA GLY A 67 26.49 4.33 -4.76
C GLY A 67 26.18 4.26 -3.26
N HIS A 68 25.07 3.61 -2.85
CA HIS A 68 24.77 3.38 -1.44
C HIS A 68 25.32 2.01 -1.04
N ASN A 69 26.21 1.96 -0.03
CA ASN A 69 26.90 0.76 0.44
C ASN A 69 27.43 -0.12 -0.71
N PRO A 70 28.51 0.33 -1.42
CA PRO A 70 29.09 -0.41 -2.53
C PRO A 70 29.50 -1.83 -2.13
N GLY A 71 29.13 -2.81 -2.95
CA GLY A 71 29.39 -4.22 -2.68
C GLY A 71 28.20 -4.99 -2.08
N GLU A 72 27.21 -4.30 -1.57
CA GLU A 72 25.94 -4.93 -1.16
C GLU A 72 25.00 -5.17 -2.34
N LYS A 73 24.13 -6.18 -2.19
CA LYS A 73 23.11 -6.47 -3.20
C LYS A 73 22.12 -5.30 -3.29
N VAL A 74 22.03 -4.69 -4.48
CA VAL A 74 21.02 -3.67 -4.74
C VAL A 74 19.63 -4.25 -4.88
N LEU A 75 18.62 -3.44 -4.63
CA LEU A 75 17.24 -3.79 -4.85
C LEU A 75 16.95 -3.87 -6.36
N GLY A 76 16.11 -4.81 -6.77
CA GLY A 76 15.49 -4.82 -8.09
C GLY A 76 14.48 -3.66 -8.26
N SER A 77 13.49 -3.84 -9.11
CA SER A 77 12.43 -2.85 -9.34
C SER A 77 11.07 -3.34 -8.80
N PRO A 78 10.89 -3.46 -7.47
CA PRO A 78 9.61 -3.89 -6.93
C PRO A 78 8.51 -2.90 -7.29
N GLN A 79 7.31 -3.40 -7.58
CA GLN A 79 6.14 -2.55 -7.73
C GLN A 79 5.85 -1.81 -6.42
N LEU A 80 5.42 -0.56 -6.53
CA LEU A 80 4.94 0.21 -5.39
C LEU A 80 3.45 0.46 -5.56
N TYR A 81 2.66 -0.12 -4.67
CA TYR A 81 1.23 0.06 -4.59
C TYR A 81 0.87 1.05 -3.49
N LEU A 82 0.01 1.99 -3.80
CA LEU A 82 -0.46 3.00 -2.85
C LEU A 82 -1.87 2.65 -2.39
N PHE A 83 -2.06 2.65 -1.07
CA PHE A 83 -3.36 2.41 -0.45
C PHE A 83 -4.40 3.44 -0.87
N GLU A 84 -5.65 3.05 -0.86
CA GLU A 84 -6.78 3.94 -1.01
C GLU A 84 -6.81 4.96 0.15
N PRO A 85 -6.78 6.28 -0.14
CA PRO A 85 -6.86 7.29 0.90
C PRO A 85 -8.28 7.41 1.46
N HIS A 86 -8.41 8.01 2.62
CA HIS A 86 -9.72 8.34 3.16
C HIS A 86 -10.44 9.37 2.27
N GLN A 87 -11.74 9.19 2.02
CA GLN A 87 -12.56 10.07 1.17
C GLN A 87 -12.02 10.30 -0.25
N THR A 88 -11.79 9.23 -0.95
CA THR A 88 -11.14 9.17 -2.28
C THR A 88 -11.74 10.09 -3.33
N GLU A 89 -13.06 10.27 -3.32
CA GLU A 89 -13.79 11.11 -4.27
C GLU A 89 -13.35 12.58 -4.19
N GLN A 90 -13.00 13.05 -3.00
CA GLN A 90 -12.54 14.43 -2.77
C GLN A 90 -11.07 14.63 -3.16
N MET A 91 -10.28 13.55 -3.15
CA MET A 91 -8.84 13.59 -3.39
C MET A 91 -8.47 13.46 -4.86
N GLY A 92 -9.41 13.17 -5.74
CA GLY A 92 -9.12 12.89 -7.14
C GLY A 92 -8.30 11.61 -7.35
N TRP A 93 -8.29 10.71 -6.37
CA TRP A 93 -7.58 9.44 -6.44
C TRP A 93 -8.22 8.50 -7.48
N ARG A 94 -7.38 7.82 -8.25
CA ARG A 94 -7.83 6.93 -9.32
C ARG A 94 -7.15 5.58 -9.21
N PRO A 95 -7.83 4.54 -8.68
CA PRO A 95 -7.28 3.21 -8.62
C PRO A 95 -7.12 2.61 -10.02
N ASN A 96 -6.05 1.86 -10.20
CA ASN A 96 -5.78 1.10 -11.41
C ASN A 96 -5.46 -0.38 -11.13
N VAL A 97 -5.52 -0.77 -9.85
CA VAL A 97 -5.37 -2.16 -9.40
C VAL A 97 -6.52 -2.47 -8.46
N PHE A 98 -7.21 -3.58 -8.73
CA PHE A 98 -8.27 -4.12 -7.87
C PHE A 98 -7.92 -5.54 -7.47
N LEU A 99 -8.04 -5.85 -6.20
CA LEU A 99 -7.76 -7.17 -5.64
C LEU A 99 -9.03 -7.75 -5.03
N ASP A 100 -9.47 -8.93 -5.51
CA ASP A 100 -10.53 -9.70 -4.87
C ASP A 100 -10.02 -10.24 -3.52
N ILE A 101 -10.65 -9.79 -2.43
CA ILE A 101 -10.33 -10.21 -1.06
C ILE A 101 -11.45 -11.02 -0.41
N THR A 102 -12.39 -11.53 -1.20
CA THR A 102 -13.58 -12.22 -0.69
C THR A 102 -13.21 -13.38 0.24
N GLU A 103 -12.20 -14.18 -0.10
CA GLU A 103 -11.79 -15.34 0.72
C GLU A 103 -11.08 -14.96 2.02
N VAL A 104 -10.50 -13.76 2.09
CA VAL A 104 -9.77 -13.26 3.27
C VAL A 104 -10.52 -12.15 4.00
N TRP A 105 -11.75 -11.87 3.59
CA TRP A 105 -12.55 -10.78 4.14
C TRP A 105 -12.70 -10.85 5.65
N ASP A 106 -12.99 -12.03 6.19
CA ASP A 106 -13.17 -12.20 7.63
C ASP A 106 -11.91 -11.82 8.44
N ASN A 107 -10.73 -12.10 7.89
CA ASN A 107 -9.46 -11.70 8.51
C ASN A 107 -9.27 -10.18 8.45
N LYS A 108 -9.59 -9.57 7.31
CA LYS A 108 -9.55 -8.12 7.16
C LYS A 108 -10.53 -7.44 8.10
N ARG A 109 -11.76 -7.94 8.18
CA ARG A 109 -12.79 -7.40 9.08
C ARG A 109 -12.35 -7.43 10.53
N LYS A 110 -11.80 -8.55 11.00
CA LYS A 110 -11.22 -8.65 12.35
C LYS A 110 -10.09 -7.65 12.59
N ALA A 111 -9.22 -7.45 11.59
CA ALA A 111 -8.14 -6.46 11.70
C ALA A 111 -8.69 -5.03 11.82
N ILE A 112 -9.74 -4.67 11.07
CA ILE A 112 -10.42 -3.37 11.18
C ILE A 112 -11.02 -3.22 12.59
N GLU A 113 -11.62 -4.26 13.14
CA GLU A 113 -12.25 -4.25 14.47
C GLU A 113 -11.24 -4.12 15.62
N CYS A 114 -9.97 -4.44 15.41
CA CYS A 114 -8.91 -4.16 16.39
C CYS A 114 -8.66 -2.65 16.59
N MET A 115 -9.16 -1.79 15.68
CA MET A 115 -9.06 -0.33 15.80
C MET A 115 -10.27 0.21 16.57
N GLU A 116 -10.35 -0.11 17.85
CA GLU A 116 -11.50 0.23 18.71
C GLU A 116 -11.76 1.75 18.79
N GLY A 117 -10.71 2.58 18.79
CA GLY A 117 -10.84 4.04 18.76
C GLY A 117 -11.52 4.60 17.50
N GLN A 118 -11.63 3.78 16.46
CA GLN A 118 -12.20 4.15 15.15
C GLN A 118 -13.42 3.28 14.77
N HIS A 119 -14.18 2.78 15.75
CA HIS A 119 -15.32 1.88 15.49
C HIS A 119 -16.36 2.47 14.52
N HIS A 120 -16.48 3.80 14.47
CA HIS A 120 -17.35 4.51 13.52
C HIS A 120 -16.96 4.29 12.04
N LEU A 121 -15.72 3.89 11.75
CA LEU A 121 -15.24 3.59 10.41
C LEU A 121 -15.46 2.12 9.99
N TRP A 122 -15.83 1.23 10.89
CA TRP A 122 -15.96 -0.19 10.57
C TRP A 122 -16.97 -0.46 9.44
N ASN A 123 -18.12 0.20 9.49
CA ASN A 123 -19.11 0.09 8.42
C ASN A 123 -18.67 0.83 7.15
N TYR A 124 -17.99 1.95 7.28
CA TYR A 124 -17.43 2.68 6.15
C TYR A 124 -16.51 1.79 5.32
N TYR A 125 -15.52 1.14 5.93
CA TYR A 125 -14.60 0.26 5.23
C TYR A 125 -15.25 -1.03 4.69
N THR A 126 -16.31 -1.53 5.34
CA THR A 126 -17.09 -2.64 4.79
C THR A 126 -17.80 -2.24 3.50
N ASN A 127 -18.52 -1.14 3.53
CA ASN A 127 -19.22 -0.60 2.36
C ASN A 127 -18.24 -0.25 1.22
N LEU A 128 -17.07 0.28 1.58
CA LEU A 128 -16.01 0.56 0.62
C LEU A 128 -15.54 -0.72 -0.09
N ALA A 129 -15.26 -1.79 0.66
CA ALA A 129 -14.84 -3.07 0.09
C ALA A 129 -15.91 -3.69 -0.83
N GLU A 130 -17.18 -3.59 -0.48
CA GLU A 130 -18.30 -4.01 -1.33
C GLU A 130 -18.39 -3.18 -2.62
N ASN A 131 -18.21 -1.86 -2.50
CA ASN A 131 -18.20 -0.96 -3.65
C ASN A 131 -17.01 -1.25 -4.58
N ARG A 132 -15.82 -1.51 -4.03
CA ARG A 132 -14.64 -1.89 -4.83
C ARG A 132 -14.83 -3.26 -5.50
N ALA A 133 -15.57 -4.19 -4.89
CA ALA A 133 -15.97 -5.43 -5.55
C ALA A 133 -16.88 -5.19 -6.75
N ASN A 134 -17.78 -4.20 -6.68
CA ASN A 134 -18.57 -3.78 -7.84
C ASN A 134 -17.68 -3.28 -8.98
N HIS A 135 -16.68 -2.44 -8.68
CA HIS A 135 -15.73 -1.97 -9.69
C HIS A 135 -14.89 -3.12 -10.25
N PHE A 136 -14.39 -4.02 -9.39
CA PHE A 136 -13.67 -5.22 -9.82
C PHE A 136 -14.50 -6.03 -10.83
N ARG A 137 -15.75 -6.37 -10.51
CA ARG A 137 -16.63 -7.15 -11.39
C ARG A 137 -16.86 -6.49 -12.74
N ARG A 138 -17.04 -5.16 -12.77
CA ARG A 138 -17.25 -4.41 -14.02
C ARG A 138 -16.00 -4.36 -14.90
N ASN A 139 -14.81 -4.38 -14.30
CA ASN A 139 -13.55 -4.30 -15.05
C ASN A 139 -12.96 -5.68 -15.39
N SER A 140 -13.38 -6.75 -14.72
CA SER A 140 -12.91 -8.13 -14.94
C SER A 140 -13.89 -9.00 -15.75
N GLY A 141 -14.89 -8.40 -16.38
CA GLY A 141 -15.95 -9.14 -17.06
C GLY A 141 -16.90 -9.90 -16.09
N GLY A 142 -16.93 -9.52 -14.82
CA GLY A 142 -17.84 -10.04 -13.80
C GLY A 142 -17.27 -11.18 -12.96
N MET A 143 -16.34 -11.95 -13.48
CA MET A 143 -15.74 -13.08 -12.76
C MET A 143 -14.25 -13.21 -13.03
N ALA A 144 -13.45 -13.22 -11.97
CA ALA A 144 -12.07 -13.65 -12.02
C ALA A 144 -11.98 -15.08 -11.47
N GLY A 145 -11.41 -16.00 -12.23
CA GLY A 145 -11.28 -17.40 -11.81
C GLY A 145 -12.62 -18.12 -11.55
N GLY A 146 -13.70 -17.69 -12.20
CA GLY A 146 -15.02 -18.33 -12.08
C GLY A 146 -15.83 -17.95 -10.82
N ARG A 147 -15.37 -16.96 -10.04
CA ARG A 147 -16.00 -16.49 -8.81
C ARG A 147 -16.54 -15.08 -8.96
N VAL A 148 -17.60 -14.77 -8.20
CA VAL A 148 -18.11 -13.42 -8.06
C VAL A 148 -17.46 -12.79 -6.83
N ALA A 149 -16.61 -11.77 -7.03
CA ALA A 149 -16.03 -11.01 -5.94
C ALA A 149 -17.13 -10.30 -5.13
N LYS A 150 -17.14 -10.51 -3.82
CA LYS A 150 -18.03 -9.83 -2.87
C LYS A 150 -17.35 -8.66 -2.19
N TYR A 151 -16.06 -8.77 -1.95
CA TYR A 151 -15.21 -7.75 -1.33
C TYR A 151 -13.95 -7.58 -2.14
N ALA A 152 -13.52 -6.36 -2.34
CA ALA A 152 -12.27 -6.04 -3.01
C ALA A 152 -11.56 -4.87 -2.34
N GLU A 153 -10.26 -4.80 -2.52
CA GLU A 153 -9.44 -3.62 -2.26
C GLU A 153 -9.01 -2.99 -3.57
N ALA A 154 -8.74 -1.70 -3.51
CA ALA A 154 -8.22 -0.95 -4.64
C ALA A 154 -6.92 -0.25 -4.28
N PHE A 155 -6.02 -0.16 -5.27
CA PHE A 155 -4.71 0.45 -5.13
C PHE A 155 -4.40 1.30 -6.37
N GLU A 156 -3.52 2.27 -6.20
CA GLU A 156 -2.83 2.91 -7.31
C GLU A 156 -1.45 2.23 -7.47
N SER A 157 -1.18 1.65 -8.64
CA SER A 157 0.19 1.28 -8.99
C SER A 157 0.96 2.53 -9.36
N MET A 158 2.03 2.82 -8.62
CA MET A 158 2.85 4.02 -8.82
C MET A 158 3.65 3.95 -10.12
N TYR A 159 4.01 2.75 -10.56
CA TYR A 159 4.80 2.49 -11.76
C TYR A 159 4.03 1.60 -12.74
N PRO A 160 4.38 1.64 -14.03
CA PRO A 160 3.81 0.71 -15.01
C PRO A 160 4.01 -0.75 -14.57
N VAL A 161 2.99 -1.57 -14.77
CA VAL A 161 3.08 -3.01 -14.56
C VAL A 161 3.67 -3.64 -15.83
N CYS A 162 4.85 -4.26 -15.69
CA CYS A 162 5.49 -5.01 -16.76
C CYS A 162 5.16 -6.49 -16.60
N LYS A 163 4.80 -7.14 -17.70
CA LYS A 163 4.53 -8.58 -17.77
C LYS A 163 5.25 -9.16 -18.97
N ASP A 164 5.72 -10.37 -18.84
CA ASP A 164 6.36 -11.10 -19.95
C ASP A 164 5.33 -11.69 -20.92
N GLU A 165 4.08 -11.90 -20.44
CA GLU A 165 2.96 -12.43 -21.22
C GLU A 165 1.65 -11.69 -20.85
N LEU A 166 0.72 -11.61 -21.82
CA LEU A 166 -0.65 -11.09 -21.66
C LEU A 166 -1.65 -12.22 -21.63
#